data_0a7018e15248b37e9bf2a90205da3a21
#
_entry.id   0a7018e15248b37e9bf2a90205da3a21
#
_cell.length_a   1.000
_cell.length_b   1.000
_cell.length_c   1.000
_cell.angle_alpha   90.00
_cell.angle_beta   90.00
_cell.angle_gamma   90.00
#
_symmetry.space_group_name_H-M   'P 1'
#
loop_
_entity.id
_entity.type
_entity.pdbx_description
1 polymer ?
#
loop_
_entity_poly.entity_id
_entity_poly.type
_entity_poly.pdbx_seq_one_letter_code
_entity_poly.pdbx_strand_id
1 'polypeptide(L)' 'MQVGDLFRYIDTYDIHNIGVGSIGLIVGTPQRIEGFYQVIIGDKEYVLPFHHIEEIICK' A
#
# COMPACT_ATOMS: atom_id res chain seq x y z
N MET A 1 -3.69 4.88 -8.42
CA MET A 1 -4.03 5.15 -7.01
C MET A 1 -3.52 6.52 -6.60
N GLN A 2 -4.22 7.17 -5.70
CA GLN A 2 -3.92 8.53 -5.25
C GLN A 2 -3.88 8.56 -3.72
N VAL A 3 -3.28 9.62 -3.19
CA VAL A 3 -3.32 9.89 -1.75
C VAL A 3 -4.77 9.95 -1.28
N GLY A 4 -5.08 9.25 -0.21
CA GLY A 4 -6.43 9.11 0.33
C GLY A 4 -7.16 7.85 -0.10
N ASP A 5 -6.63 7.10 -1.07
CA ASP A 5 -7.24 5.85 -1.50
C ASP A 5 -6.93 4.72 -0.52
N LEU A 6 -7.91 3.84 -0.34
CA LEU A 6 -7.72 2.59 0.41
C LEU A 6 -7.16 1.53 -0.53
N PHE A 7 -6.34 0.66 0.02
CA PHE A 7 -5.75 -0.44 -0.73
C PHE A 7 -5.74 -1.72 0.10
N ARG A 8 -5.56 -2.85 -0.59
CA ARG A 8 -5.34 -4.16 0.02
C ARG A 8 -3.94 -4.63 -0.30
N TYR A 9 -3.24 -5.14 0.71
CA TYR A 9 -1.91 -5.70 0.53
C TYR A 9 -2.03 -7.12 -0.04
N ILE A 10 -1.41 -7.36 -1.21
CA ILE A 10 -1.59 -8.61 -1.96
C ILE A 10 -0.28 -9.39 -2.18
N ASP A 11 0.85 -8.94 -1.64
CA ASP A 11 2.12 -9.64 -1.79
C ASP A 11 2.10 -10.94 -0.99
N THR A 12 2.10 -12.07 -1.68
CA THR A 12 2.04 -13.39 -1.05
C THR A 12 3.31 -13.78 -0.33
N TYR A 13 4.45 -13.18 -0.67
CA TYR A 13 5.71 -13.42 0.03
C TYR A 13 5.78 -12.71 1.36
N ASP A 14 5.06 -11.61 1.49
CA ASP A 14 4.92 -10.86 2.74
C ASP A 14 6.28 -10.55 3.40
N ILE A 15 7.23 -10.07 2.63
CA ILE A 15 8.59 -9.79 3.11
C ILE A 15 8.64 -8.76 4.23
N HIS A 16 7.62 -7.90 4.32
CA HIS A 16 7.50 -6.88 5.37
C HIS A 16 6.73 -7.39 6.59
N ASN A 17 6.27 -8.64 6.56
CA ASN A 17 5.52 -9.25 7.65
C ASN A 17 4.25 -8.44 8.02
N ILE A 18 3.57 -7.94 7.00
CA ILE A 18 2.37 -7.12 7.16
C ILE A 18 1.12 -7.99 7.32
N GLY A 19 1.07 -9.10 6.61
CA GLY A 19 -0.09 -9.96 6.52
C GLY A 19 -0.89 -9.71 5.24
N VAL A 20 -0.94 -10.71 4.36
CA VAL A 20 -1.68 -10.63 3.08
C VAL A 20 -3.16 -10.38 3.38
N GLY A 21 -3.75 -9.43 2.64
CA GLY A 21 -5.15 -9.03 2.84
C GLY A 21 -5.34 -7.84 3.76
N SER A 22 -4.27 -7.32 4.35
CA SER A 22 -4.34 -6.12 5.19
C SER A 22 -4.81 -4.91 4.39
N ILE A 23 -5.63 -4.09 5.02
CA ILE A 23 -6.16 -2.86 4.41
C ILE A 23 -5.37 -1.67 4.93
N GLY A 24 -5.00 -0.78 4.07
CA GLY A 24 -4.26 0.42 4.42
C GLY A 24 -4.70 1.64 3.64
N LEU A 25 -4.04 2.75 3.92
CA LEU A 25 -4.33 4.05 3.31
C LEU A 25 -3.09 4.58 2.61
N ILE A 26 -3.25 5.06 1.40
CA ILE A 26 -2.19 5.73 0.64
C ILE A 26 -2.03 7.15 1.18
N VAL A 27 -0.84 7.49 1.66
CA VAL A 27 -0.58 8.80 2.25
C VAL A 27 0.42 9.64 1.47
N GLY A 28 1.12 9.05 0.49
CA GLY A 28 2.07 9.77 -0.33
C GLY A 28 2.56 8.96 -1.51
N THR A 29 3.20 9.67 -2.43
CA THR A 29 3.89 9.06 -3.57
C THR A 29 5.32 9.59 -3.57
N PRO A 30 6.33 8.78 -3.16
CA PRO A 30 7.70 9.25 -3.15
C PRO A 30 8.14 9.69 -4.54
N GLN A 31 8.64 10.92 -4.67
CA GLN A 31 9.01 11.48 -5.97
C GLN A 31 10.26 10.86 -6.57
N ARG A 32 11.11 10.29 -5.72
CA ARG A 32 12.39 9.74 -6.16
C ARG A 32 12.33 8.27 -6.57
N ILE A 33 11.22 7.59 -6.25
CA ILE A 33 11.05 6.16 -6.50
C ILE A 33 9.74 5.98 -7.25
N GLU A 34 9.82 5.76 -8.57
CA GLU A 34 8.63 5.52 -9.38
C GLU A 34 8.01 4.18 -9.03
N GLY A 35 6.68 4.12 -9.06
CA GLY A 35 5.94 2.89 -8.83
C GLY A 35 5.81 2.48 -7.38
N PHE A 36 6.24 3.32 -6.44
CA PHE A 36 6.09 3.06 -5.01
C PHE A 36 5.07 4.02 -4.40
N TYR A 37 4.45 3.57 -3.33
CA TYR A 37 3.51 4.37 -2.55
C TYR A 37 3.90 4.38 -1.10
N GLN A 38 3.79 5.54 -0.47
CA GLN A 38 3.91 5.67 0.97
C GLN A 38 2.53 5.41 1.58
N VAL A 39 2.45 4.44 2.49
CA VAL A 39 1.18 3.93 2.98
C VAL A 39 1.21 3.76 4.49
N ILE A 40 0.02 3.75 5.10
CA ILE A 40 -0.16 3.42 6.51
C ILE A 40 -1.04 2.19 6.60
N ILE A 41 -0.58 1.18 7.34
CA ILE A 41 -1.35 -0.01 7.66
C ILE A 41 -1.37 -0.13 9.18
N GLY A 42 -2.55 0.00 9.76
CA GLY A 42 -2.70 0.07 11.21
C GLY A 42 -2.06 1.36 11.74
N ASP A 43 -1.06 1.23 12.57
CA ASP A 43 -0.30 2.35 13.14
C ASP A 43 1.13 2.46 12.59
N LYS A 44 1.43 1.70 11.54
CA LYS A 44 2.77 1.63 10.95
C LYS A 44 2.78 2.18 9.53
N GLU A 45 3.89 2.82 9.18
CA GLU A 45 4.10 3.40 7.86
C GLU A 45 5.05 2.53 7.05
N TYR A 46 4.72 2.34 5.76
CA TYR A 46 5.53 1.53 4.83
C TYR A 46 5.68 2.26 3.51
N VAL A 47 6.70 1.89 2.73
CA VAL A 47 6.82 2.27 1.32
C VAL A 47 6.74 0.96 0.52
N LEU A 48 5.69 0.80 -0.27
CA LEU A 48 5.39 -0.44 -0.98
C LEU A 48 5.30 -0.21 -2.49
N PRO A 49 5.82 -1.15 -3.31
CA PRO A 49 5.67 -1.06 -4.75
C PRO A 49 4.22 -1.31 -5.17
N PHE A 50 3.83 -0.71 -6.30
CA PHE A 50 2.44 -0.77 -6.78
C PHE A 50 1.94 -2.19 -7.02
N HIS A 51 2.82 -3.12 -7.39
CA HIS A 51 2.41 -4.51 -7.66
C HIS A 51 2.18 -5.33 -6.41
N HIS A 52 2.49 -4.81 -5.23
CA HIS A 52 2.20 -5.46 -3.95
C HIS A 52 0.88 -5.00 -3.34
N ILE A 53 0.19 -4.06 -3.97
CA ILE A 53 -1.04 -3.48 -3.44
C ILE A 53 -2.12 -3.44 -4.52
N GLU A 54 -3.37 -3.52 -4.08
CA GLU A 54 -4.55 -3.48 -4.95
C GLU A 54 -5.49 -2.40 -4.47
N GLU A 55 -5.92 -1.53 -5.39
CA GLU A 55 -6.87 -0.47 -5.05
C GLU A 55 -8.22 -1.08 -4.69
N ILE A 56 -8.82 -0.56 -3.61
CA ILE A 56 -10.17 -0.95 -3.21
C ILE A 56 -11.13 0.07 -3.80
N ILE A 57 -11.99 -0.41 -4.69
CA ILE A 57 -13.00 0.43 -5.33
C ILE A 57 -14.31 0.22 -4.60
N CYS A 58 -14.80 1.27 -3.93
CA CYS A 58 -16.13 1.28 -3.32
C CYS A 58 -17.15 1.69 -4.38
N LYS A 59 -18.04 0.79 -4.68
CA LYS A 59 -19.18 1.10 -5.55
C LYS A 59 -20.43 1.26 -4.73
#